data_0d4efc9da49c5e094d07dc063ff3f5c1
#
_entry.id   0d4efc9da49c5e094d07dc063ff3f5c1
#
_cell.length_a   1.000
_cell.length_b   1.000
_cell.length_c   1.000
_cell.angle_alpha   90.00
_cell.angle_beta   90.00
_cell.angle_gamma   90.00
#
_symmetry.space_group_name_H-M   'P 1'
#
loop_
_entity.id
_entity.type
_entity.pdbx_description
1 polymer ?
#
loop_
_entity_poly.entity_id
_entity_poly.type
_entity_poly.pdbx_seq_one_letter_code
_entity_poly.pdbx_strand_id
1 'polypeptide(L)'
;MPGPVRCWFSAGAAADLRYPGRVAARHVARGAAWVLACGLGPALLGAVLGRPWIAIGVVLAIATTGWLVLWLPRTAHAAFEAARYARAARRYRLIAATAFTAGRERAAVLSRAGCDDAAGRPAAAERILAGFDAGALDAAERVTWLNNRACVALDTGGDPGAALALIEQAVALRPDVPAVQHTRATALIAVGRFDDAIGVLEAMRAGGELAPALEAVRCRELARAWDHKGQPDYAADYRDRARLVAR
;
A
#
# COMPACT_ATOMS: atom_id res chain seq x y z
N MET A 1 -7.95 26.42 0.51
CA MET A 1 -6.79 25.53 0.73
C MET A 1 -7.03 24.26 -0.08
N PRO A 2 -6.17 23.84 -0.98
CA PRO A 2 -6.29 22.52 -1.60
C PRO A 2 -6.23 21.46 -0.49
N GLY A 3 -7.17 20.52 -0.52
CA GLY A 3 -7.18 19.40 0.42
C GLY A 3 -5.91 18.55 0.28
N PRO A 4 -5.56 17.72 1.28
CA PRO A 4 -4.35 16.92 1.26
C PRO A 4 -4.27 16.10 -0.03
N VAL A 5 -3.10 16.12 -0.66
CA VAL A 5 -2.78 15.32 -1.85
C VAL A 5 -2.81 13.86 -1.40
N ARG A 6 -3.89 13.14 -1.73
CA ARG A 6 -3.99 11.73 -1.36
C ARG A 6 -3.25 10.92 -2.41
N CYS A 7 -1.99 10.66 -2.16
CA CYS A 7 -1.23 9.74 -2.99
C CYS A 7 -1.80 8.32 -2.93
N TRP A 8 -1.89 7.67 -4.08
CA TRP A 8 -2.40 6.30 -4.15
C TRP A 8 -1.27 5.32 -3.80
N PHE A 9 -1.54 4.45 -2.85
CA PHE A 9 -0.60 3.42 -2.44
C PHE A 9 -0.89 2.10 -3.18
N SER A 10 0.17 1.49 -3.76
CA SER A 10 0.07 0.16 -4.36
C SER A 10 0.29 -0.92 -3.30
N ALA A 11 -0.76 -1.30 -2.58
CA ALA A 11 -0.71 -2.52 -1.77
C ALA A 11 -0.71 -3.81 -2.63
N GLY A 12 -1.00 -3.69 -3.93
CA GLY A 12 -1.00 -4.82 -4.88
C GLY A 12 0.37 -5.43 -5.12
N ALA A 13 1.45 -4.64 -5.03
CA ALA A 13 2.82 -5.19 -5.10
C ALA A 13 3.16 -6.09 -3.90
N ALA A 14 2.47 -5.93 -2.77
CA ALA A 14 2.60 -6.83 -1.61
C ALA A 14 1.78 -8.13 -1.75
N ALA A 15 0.91 -8.24 -2.76
CA ALA A 15 0.10 -9.44 -2.98
C ALA A 15 0.86 -10.56 -3.71
N ASP A 16 1.95 -10.23 -4.40
CA ASP A 16 2.82 -11.24 -5.04
C ASP A 16 3.87 -11.72 -4.01
N LEU A 17 3.39 -12.45 -3.02
CA LEU A 17 4.10 -12.88 -1.80
C LEU A 17 5.12 -14.02 -2.04
N ARG A 18 5.84 -14.03 -3.16
CA ARG A 18 7.01 -14.90 -3.36
C ARG A 18 8.27 -14.19 -2.90
N TYR A 19 8.43 -14.01 -1.59
CA TYR A 19 9.66 -13.46 -1.04
C TYR A 19 10.62 -14.59 -0.61
N PRO A 20 11.74 -14.82 -1.32
CA PRO A 20 12.85 -15.61 -0.82
C PRO A 20 13.73 -14.76 0.10
N GLY A 21 13.23 -14.42 1.29
CA GLY A 21 14.02 -13.70 2.29
C GLY A 21 14.65 -14.65 3.31
N ARG A 22 15.85 -14.34 3.80
CA ARG A 22 16.45 -15.03 4.94
C ARG A 22 15.50 -14.92 6.14
N VAL A 23 15.05 -16.06 6.65
CA VAL A 23 14.14 -16.11 7.79
C VAL A 23 14.93 -15.71 9.03
N ALA A 24 14.62 -14.56 9.63
CA ALA A 24 15.24 -14.15 10.88
C ALA A 24 14.75 -15.03 12.03
N ALA A 25 15.58 -15.28 13.05
CA ALA A 25 15.26 -16.12 14.20
C ALA A 25 13.91 -15.76 14.86
N ARG A 26 13.58 -14.45 14.91
CA ARG A 26 12.28 -13.97 15.44
C ARG A 26 11.07 -14.46 14.63
N HIS A 27 11.21 -14.66 13.31
CA HIS A 27 10.12 -15.17 12.46
C HIS A 27 9.94 -16.67 12.63
N VAL A 28 11.05 -17.39 12.83
CA VAL A 28 11.02 -18.82 13.21
C VAL A 28 10.32 -18.97 14.56
N ALA A 29 10.68 -18.14 15.56
CA ALA A 29 10.06 -18.14 16.87
C ALA A 29 8.55 -17.80 16.80
N ARG A 30 8.15 -16.81 15.99
CA ARG A 30 6.73 -16.51 15.75
C ARG A 30 6.00 -17.66 15.07
N GLY A 31 6.61 -18.26 14.04
CA GLY A 31 6.06 -19.43 13.37
C GLY A 31 5.89 -20.61 14.34
N ALA A 32 6.90 -20.91 15.13
CA ALA A 32 6.85 -21.94 16.17
C ALA A 32 5.76 -21.63 17.23
N ALA A 33 5.66 -20.39 17.71
CA ALA A 33 4.62 -19.98 18.64
C ALA A 33 3.20 -20.18 18.05
N TRP A 34 3.02 -19.87 16.76
CA TRP A 34 1.75 -20.12 16.07
C TRP A 34 1.43 -21.62 15.92
N VAL A 35 2.42 -22.42 15.53
CA VAL A 35 2.26 -23.89 15.45
C VAL A 35 1.92 -24.48 16.83
N LEU A 36 2.56 -23.99 17.89
CA LEU A 36 2.25 -24.40 19.24
C LEU A 36 0.85 -23.94 19.68
N ALA A 37 0.50 -22.68 19.45
CA ALA A 37 -0.79 -22.14 19.90
C ALA A 37 -1.99 -22.68 19.11
N CYS A 38 -1.86 -22.83 17.78
CA CYS A 38 -2.97 -23.21 16.91
C CYS A 38 -2.94 -24.65 16.47
N GLY A 39 -1.81 -25.37 16.61
CA GLY A 39 -1.66 -26.75 16.21
C GLY A 39 -1.40 -27.68 17.38
N LEU A 40 -0.23 -27.59 18.01
CA LEU A 40 0.17 -28.51 19.08
C LEU A 40 -0.65 -28.31 20.38
N GLY A 41 -1.02 -27.09 20.74
CA GLY A 41 -1.84 -26.84 21.93
C GLY A 41 -3.19 -27.58 21.87
N PRO A 42 -4.00 -27.33 20.81
CA PRO A 42 -5.24 -28.08 20.60
C PRO A 42 -5.03 -29.57 20.38
N ALA A 43 -3.93 -29.99 19.73
CA ALA A 43 -3.62 -31.40 19.53
C ALA A 43 -3.28 -32.12 20.85
N LEU A 44 -2.50 -31.47 21.73
CA LEU A 44 -2.21 -32.00 23.07
C LEU A 44 -3.48 -32.06 23.95
N LEU A 45 -4.29 -30.99 23.91
CA LEU A 45 -5.58 -31.02 24.59
C LEU A 45 -6.50 -32.10 24.05
N GLY A 46 -6.47 -32.33 22.73
CA GLY A 46 -7.20 -33.38 22.08
C GLY A 46 -6.72 -34.80 22.48
N ALA A 47 -5.40 -34.96 22.68
CA ALA A 47 -4.83 -36.22 23.18
C ALA A 47 -5.26 -36.54 24.63
N VAL A 48 -5.44 -35.51 25.44
CA VAL A 48 -5.91 -35.62 26.84
C VAL A 48 -7.43 -35.86 26.91
N LEU A 49 -8.20 -35.20 26.03
CA LEU A 49 -9.67 -35.20 26.06
C LEU A 49 -10.31 -36.18 25.06
N GLY A 50 -9.52 -36.87 24.23
CA GLY A 50 -9.96 -37.85 23.23
C GLY A 50 -9.78 -37.37 21.78
N ARG A 51 -9.74 -38.34 20.84
CA ARG A 51 -9.41 -38.17 19.42
C ARG A 51 -10.18 -37.11 18.65
N PRO A 52 -11.48 -36.81 18.88
CA PRO A 52 -12.22 -35.80 18.11
C PRO A 52 -11.64 -34.38 18.23
N TRP A 53 -11.06 -34.05 19.35
CA TRP A 53 -10.48 -32.75 19.63
C TRP A 53 -9.20 -32.44 18.83
N ILE A 54 -8.45 -33.51 18.46
CA ILE A 54 -7.28 -33.40 17.59
C ILE A 54 -7.72 -32.89 16.20
N ALA A 55 -8.77 -33.47 15.63
CA ALA A 55 -9.29 -33.08 14.33
C ALA A 55 -9.78 -31.63 14.36
N ILE A 56 -10.51 -31.22 15.41
CA ILE A 56 -10.95 -29.83 15.60
C ILE A 56 -9.74 -28.88 15.67
N GLY A 57 -8.72 -29.22 16.45
CA GLY A 57 -7.49 -28.42 16.55
C GLY A 57 -6.78 -28.22 15.22
N VAL A 58 -6.64 -29.27 14.44
CA VAL A 58 -6.03 -29.19 13.09
C VAL A 58 -6.86 -28.31 12.16
N VAL A 59 -8.18 -28.47 12.13
CA VAL A 59 -9.08 -27.64 11.32
C VAL A 59 -8.96 -26.16 11.70
N LEU A 60 -8.97 -25.85 13.00
CA LEU A 60 -8.81 -24.48 13.50
C LEU A 60 -7.44 -23.89 13.12
N ALA A 61 -6.36 -24.67 13.19
CA ALA A 61 -5.03 -24.23 12.80
C ALA A 61 -4.96 -23.92 11.30
N ILE A 62 -5.51 -24.79 10.45
CA ILE A 62 -5.59 -24.58 9.00
C ILE A 62 -6.44 -23.34 8.69
N ALA A 63 -7.62 -23.21 9.28
CA ALA A 63 -8.52 -22.09 9.09
C ALA A 63 -7.88 -20.76 9.51
N THR A 64 -7.23 -20.72 10.68
CA THR A 64 -6.54 -19.51 11.18
C THR A 64 -5.36 -19.14 10.28
N THR A 65 -4.56 -20.12 9.86
CA THR A 65 -3.44 -19.87 8.94
C THR A 65 -3.94 -19.36 7.59
N GLY A 66 -4.96 -19.98 7.03
CA GLY A 66 -5.60 -19.55 5.79
C GLY A 66 -6.18 -18.13 5.91
N TRP A 67 -6.82 -17.80 7.03
CA TRP A 67 -7.32 -16.46 7.30
C TRP A 67 -6.19 -15.44 7.36
N LEU A 68 -5.12 -15.71 8.11
CA LEU A 68 -3.98 -14.79 8.24
C LEU A 68 -3.23 -14.59 6.92
N VAL A 69 -3.04 -15.65 6.15
CA VAL A 69 -2.18 -15.61 4.96
C VAL A 69 -2.94 -15.11 3.74
N LEU A 70 -4.17 -15.58 3.53
CA LEU A 70 -4.92 -15.34 2.31
C LEU A 70 -5.97 -14.22 2.45
N TRP A 71 -6.73 -14.23 3.53
CA TRP A 71 -7.91 -13.38 3.65
C TRP A 71 -7.59 -12.02 4.29
N LEU A 72 -6.75 -11.99 5.32
CA LEU A 72 -6.41 -10.75 6.02
C LEU A 72 -5.73 -9.71 5.11
N PRO A 73 -4.75 -10.05 4.22
CA PRO A 73 -4.18 -9.08 3.28
C PRO A 73 -5.20 -8.53 2.29
N ARG A 74 -6.06 -9.40 1.72
CA ARG A 74 -7.12 -8.98 0.80
C ARG A 74 -8.07 -7.97 1.44
N THR A 75 -8.48 -8.24 2.69
CA THR A 75 -9.38 -7.32 3.40
C THR A 75 -8.68 -6.04 3.86
N ALA A 76 -7.37 -6.08 4.12
CA ALA A 76 -6.59 -4.88 4.39
C ALA A 76 -6.56 -3.98 3.15
N HIS A 77 -6.29 -4.56 1.99
CA HIS A 77 -6.30 -3.85 0.71
C HIS A 77 -7.68 -3.30 0.36
N ALA A 78 -8.72 -4.12 0.44
CA ALA A 78 -10.10 -3.67 0.20
C ALA A 78 -10.53 -2.55 1.16
N ALA A 79 -10.06 -2.56 2.41
CA ALA A 79 -10.31 -1.46 3.35
C ALA A 79 -9.60 -0.17 2.93
N PHE A 80 -8.40 -0.27 2.35
CA PHE A 80 -7.67 0.86 1.81
C PHE A 80 -8.39 1.46 0.58
N GLU A 81 -8.78 0.64 -0.38
CA GLU A 81 -9.53 1.06 -1.57
C GLU A 81 -10.87 1.73 -1.20
N ALA A 82 -11.54 1.23 -0.15
CA ALA A 82 -12.75 1.83 0.39
C ALA A 82 -12.49 3.08 1.26
N ALA A 83 -11.27 3.69 1.20
CA ALA A 83 -10.85 4.83 2.00
C ALA A 83 -10.99 4.64 3.53
N ARG A 84 -11.08 3.40 4.01
CA ARG A 84 -11.14 3.06 5.44
C ARG A 84 -9.72 2.89 6.00
N TYR A 85 -8.90 3.92 5.87
CA TYR A 85 -7.45 3.89 6.13
C TYR A 85 -7.09 3.44 7.54
N ALA A 86 -7.82 3.90 8.56
CA ALA A 86 -7.57 3.46 9.94
C ALA A 86 -7.83 1.95 10.15
N ARG A 87 -8.81 1.38 9.43
CA ARG A 87 -9.07 -0.08 9.44
C ARG A 87 -7.96 -0.83 8.70
N ALA A 88 -7.55 -0.33 7.54
CA ALA A 88 -6.44 -0.90 6.77
C ALA A 88 -5.15 -0.90 7.58
N ALA A 89 -4.77 0.22 8.21
CA ALA A 89 -3.59 0.33 9.05
C ALA A 89 -3.58 -0.67 10.21
N ARG A 90 -4.73 -0.89 10.88
CA ARG A 90 -4.86 -1.91 11.94
C ARG A 90 -4.62 -3.33 11.41
N ARG A 91 -5.16 -3.66 10.23
CA ARG A 91 -4.96 -4.96 9.59
C ARG A 91 -3.52 -5.17 9.17
N TYR A 92 -2.87 -4.17 8.56
CA TYR A 92 -1.45 -4.24 8.22
C TYR A 92 -0.55 -4.37 9.45
N ARG A 93 -0.92 -3.74 10.58
CA ARG A 93 -0.22 -3.96 11.87
C ARG A 93 -0.33 -5.42 12.30
N LEU A 94 -1.51 -6.04 12.18
CA LEU A 94 -1.70 -7.44 12.52
C LEU A 94 -0.90 -8.35 11.57
N ILE A 95 -0.89 -8.06 10.25
CA ILE A 95 -0.09 -8.80 9.27
C ILE A 95 1.41 -8.73 9.64
N ALA A 96 1.91 -7.55 9.99
CA ALA A 96 3.30 -7.38 10.40
C ALA A 96 3.61 -8.17 11.69
N ALA A 97 2.71 -8.12 12.69
CA ALA A 97 2.88 -8.82 13.95
C ALA A 97 2.87 -10.35 13.80
N THR A 98 2.12 -10.86 12.82
CA THR A 98 1.98 -12.30 12.54
C THR A 98 2.82 -12.77 11.35
N ALA A 99 3.72 -11.93 10.84
CA ALA A 99 4.55 -12.26 9.69
C ALA A 99 5.56 -13.37 10.02
N PHE A 100 5.60 -14.40 9.15
CA PHE A 100 6.54 -15.51 9.24
C PHE A 100 7.86 -15.25 8.51
N THR A 101 7.93 -14.18 7.71
CA THR A 101 9.13 -13.77 6.97
C THR A 101 9.42 -12.30 7.15
N ALA A 102 10.68 -11.92 7.07
CA ALA A 102 11.10 -10.51 7.16
C ALA A 102 10.50 -9.66 6.03
N GLY A 103 10.45 -10.18 4.79
CA GLY A 103 9.84 -9.48 3.66
C GLY A 103 8.35 -9.21 3.88
N ARG A 104 7.58 -10.21 4.36
CA ARG A 104 6.16 -10.01 4.69
C ARG A 104 5.96 -8.97 5.79
N GLU A 105 6.82 -8.96 6.81
CA GLU A 105 6.78 -7.94 7.87
C GLU A 105 7.04 -6.55 7.29
N ARG A 106 8.14 -6.38 6.50
CA ARG A 106 8.49 -5.10 5.89
C ARG A 106 7.40 -4.58 4.95
N ALA A 107 6.89 -5.45 4.06
CA ALA A 107 5.80 -5.08 3.16
C ALA A 107 4.55 -4.59 3.92
N ALA A 108 4.17 -5.27 5.01
CA ALA A 108 3.04 -4.85 5.83
C ALA A 108 3.30 -3.53 6.57
N VAL A 109 4.53 -3.29 7.05
CA VAL A 109 4.92 -2.04 7.71
C VAL A 109 4.93 -0.88 6.71
N LEU A 110 5.44 -1.08 5.49
CA LEU A 110 5.38 -0.09 4.40
C LEU A 110 3.93 0.23 4.00
N SER A 111 3.08 -0.80 3.86
CA SER A 111 1.66 -0.62 3.57
C SER A 111 0.93 0.16 4.68
N ARG A 112 1.30 -0.07 5.93
CA ARG A 112 0.78 0.70 7.07
C ARG A 112 1.20 2.16 6.98
N ALA A 113 2.46 2.46 6.60
CA ALA A 113 2.92 3.84 6.43
C ALA A 113 2.05 4.59 5.41
N GLY A 114 1.78 3.98 4.23
CA GLY A 114 0.87 4.56 3.23
C GLY A 114 -0.56 4.77 3.77
N CYS A 115 -1.07 3.85 4.61
CA CYS A 115 -2.37 4.03 5.26
C CYS A 115 -2.37 5.18 6.28
N ASP A 116 -1.27 5.36 7.02
CA ASP A 116 -1.15 6.44 8.00
C ASP A 116 -1.09 7.80 7.30
N ASP A 117 -0.35 7.92 6.20
CA ASP A 117 -0.30 9.10 5.36
C ASP A 117 -1.68 9.43 4.77
N ALA A 118 -2.31 8.49 4.08
CA ALA A 118 -3.65 8.65 3.50
C ALA A 118 -4.74 8.99 4.54
N ALA A 119 -4.52 8.64 5.81
CA ALA A 119 -5.37 9.00 6.93
C ALA A 119 -5.10 10.42 7.48
N GLY A 120 -4.22 11.20 6.83
CA GLY A 120 -3.81 12.53 7.29
C GLY A 120 -2.85 12.50 8.48
N ARG A 121 -2.03 11.46 8.60
CA ARG A 121 -1.02 11.30 9.64
C ARG A 121 0.40 11.15 9.05
N PRO A 122 0.86 12.12 8.21
CA PRO A 122 2.14 12.01 7.51
C PRO A 122 3.33 11.91 8.48
N ALA A 123 3.29 12.57 9.63
CA ALA A 123 4.34 12.44 10.64
C ALA A 123 4.46 11.03 11.23
N ALA A 124 3.37 10.26 11.28
CA ALA A 124 3.43 8.85 11.68
C ALA A 124 3.99 7.97 10.56
N ALA A 125 3.63 8.25 9.31
CA ALA A 125 4.18 7.59 8.14
C ALA A 125 5.69 7.83 8.02
N GLU A 126 6.14 9.08 8.16
CA GLU A 126 7.57 9.43 8.08
C GLU A 126 8.40 8.69 9.13
N ARG A 127 7.94 8.62 10.39
CA ARG A 127 8.63 7.86 11.44
C ARG A 127 8.78 6.37 11.10
N ILE A 128 7.80 5.79 10.43
CA ILE A 128 7.87 4.41 9.97
C ILE A 128 8.89 4.29 8.84
N LEU A 129 8.83 5.18 7.84
CA LEU A 129 9.67 5.15 6.65
C LEU A 129 11.15 5.43 6.98
N ALA A 130 11.43 6.32 7.93
CA ALA A 130 12.77 6.62 8.42
C ALA A 130 13.45 5.42 9.11
N GLY A 131 12.69 4.45 9.59
CA GLY A 131 13.22 3.23 10.19
C GLY A 131 13.74 2.18 9.20
N PHE A 132 13.63 2.43 7.88
CA PHE A 132 14.11 1.51 6.85
C PHE A 132 15.48 1.91 6.31
N ASP A 133 16.38 0.94 6.22
CA ASP A 133 17.59 1.06 5.42
C ASP A 133 17.27 0.73 3.96
N ALA A 134 17.39 1.74 3.08
CA ALA A 134 17.12 1.60 1.65
C ALA A 134 17.98 0.52 0.98
N GLY A 135 19.21 0.27 1.50
CA GLY A 135 20.10 -0.77 1.00
C GLY A 135 19.63 -2.19 1.31
N ALA A 136 18.84 -2.35 2.37
CA ALA A 136 18.32 -3.64 2.81
C ALA A 136 16.98 -4.02 2.17
N LEU A 137 16.35 -3.11 1.39
CA LEU A 137 15.09 -3.33 0.72
C LEU A 137 15.30 -4.05 -0.62
N ASP A 138 14.43 -5.01 -0.92
CA ASP A 138 14.35 -5.55 -2.28
C ASP A 138 13.72 -4.53 -3.26
N ALA A 139 13.71 -4.86 -4.56
CA ALA A 139 13.24 -3.92 -5.58
C ALA A 139 11.79 -3.50 -5.36
N ALA A 140 10.88 -4.41 -5.01
CA ALA A 140 9.47 -4.10 -4.80
C ALA A 140 9.24 -3.31 -3.51
N GLU A 141 9.93 -3.66 -2.43
CA GLU A 141 9.93 -2.92 -1.18
C GLU A 141 10.46 -1.49 -1.37
N ARG A 142 11.55 -1.34 -2.14
CA ARG A 142 12.16 -0.05 -2.46
C ARG A 142 11.21 0.85 -3.25
N VAL A 143 10.53 0.32 -4.26
CA VAL A 143 9.49 1.06 -5.01
C VAL A 143 8.41 1.58 -4.08
N THR A 144 7.88 0.73 -3.20
CA THR A 144 6.85 1.11 -2.23
C THR A 144 7.37 2.17 -1.25
N TRP A 145 8.58 2.00 -0.76
CA TRP A 145 9.21 2.94 0.16
C TRP A 145 9.45 4.31 -0.47
N LEU A 146 9.99 4.35 -1.71
CA LEU A 146 10.21 5.59 -2.46
C LEU A 146 8.89 6.31 -2.74
N ASN A 147 7.88 5.56 -3.20
CA ASN A 147 6.54 6.11 -3.45
C ASN A 147 5.94 6.74 -2.19
N ASN A 148 5.98 6.03 -1.06
CA ASN A 148 5.43 6.53 0.19
C ASN A 148 6.20 7.76 0.71
N ARG A 149 7.53 7.79 0.56
CA ARG A 149 8.32 8.96 0.93
C ARG A 149 8.01 10.19 0.07
N ALA A 150 7.83 9.98 -1.24
CA ALA A 150 7.40 11.06 -2.14
C ALA A 150 6.01 11.59 -1.73
N CYS A 151 5.07 10.72 -1.40
CA CYS A 151 3.73 11.09 -0.92
C CYS A 151 3.81 11.93 0.36
N VAL A 152 4.52 11.44 1.37
CA VAL A 152 4.68 12.17 2.64
C VAL A 152 5.32 13.54 2.43
N ALA A 153 6.34 13.65 1.55
CA ALA A 153 6.96 14.93 1.23
C ALA A 153 5.96 15.92 0.60
N LEU A 154 5.11 15.45 -0.30
CA LEU A 154 4.06 16.27 -0.94
C LEU A 154 2.98 16.70 0.08
N ASP A 155 2.54 15.78 0.94
CA ASP A 155 1.46 16.03 1.91
C ASP A 155 1.90 16.92 3.08
N THR A 156 3.19 16.91 3.42
CA THR A 156 3.75 17.81 4.47
C THR A 156 4.14 19.18 3.95
N GLY A 157 3.97 19.46 2.66
CA GLY A 157 4.42 20.72 2.04
C GLY A 157 5.95 20.83 1.98
N GLY A 158 6.65 19.71 1.92
CA GLY A 158 8.09 19.66 1.68
C GLY A 158 8.48 20.12 0.27
N ASP A 159 9.77 19.98 -0.06
CA ASP A 159 10.26 20.34 -1.41
C ASP A 159 9.66 19.42 -2.48
N PRO A 160 8.83 19.97 -3.41
CA PRO A 160 8.24 19.18 -4.49
C PRO A 160 9.30 18.61 -5.45
N GLY A 161 10.45 19.28 -5.60
CA GLY A 161 11.56 18.80 -6.42
C GLY A 161 12.19 17.54 -5.82
N ALA A 162 12.37 17.50 -4.50
CA ALA A 162 12.84 16.33 -3.79
C ALA A 162 11.83 15.17 -3.90
N ALA A 163 10.53 15.45 -3.78
CA ALA A 163 9.49 14.44 -3.97
C ALA A 163 9.51 13.88 -5.39
N LEU A 164 9.67 14.72 -6.42
CA LEU A 164 9.82 14.29 -7.81
C LEU A 164 11.06 13.41 -7.99
N ALA A 165 12.18 13.77 -7.40
CA ALA A 165 13.41 12.97 -7.48
C ALA A 165 13.25 11.57 -6.84
N LEU A 166 12.50 11.45 -5.75
CA LEU A 166 12.18 10.16 -5.13
C LEU A 166 11.30 9.30 -6.03
N ILE A 167 10.24 9.88 -6.59
CA ILE A 167 9.31 9.08 -7.40
C ILE A 167 9.91 8.69 -8.75
N GLU A 168 10.78 9.49 -9.34
CA GLU A 168 11.50 9.12 -10.58
C GLU A 168 12.41 7.89 -10.35
N GLN A 169 13.00 7.74 -9.17
CA GLN A 169 13.73 6.52 -8.81
C GLN A 169 12.79 5.30 -8.74
N ALA A 170 11.57 5.47 -8.23
CA ALA A 170 10.58 4.39 -8.20
C ALA A 170 10.12 4.02 -9.62
N VAL A 171 9.90 5.01 -10.48
CA VAL A 171 9.55 4.82 -11.91
C VAL A 171 10.65 4.07 -12.66
N ALA A 172 11.92 4.40 -12.41
CA ALA A 172 13.05 3.70 -13.04
C ALA A 172 13.10 2.21 -12.65
N LEU A 173 12.65 1.85 -11.45
CA LEU A 173 12.56 0.45 -11.01
C LEU A 173 11.30 -0.25 -11.56
N ARG A 174 10.17 0.42 -11.57
CA ARG A 174 8.86 -0.14 -11.96
C ARG A 174 7.98 0.92 -12.63
N PRO A 175 8.17 1.14 -13.96
CA PRO A 175 7.37 2.11 -14.72
C PRO A 175 5.92 1.65 -14.95
N ASP A 176 5.65 0.36 -14.79
CA ASP A 176 4.37 -0.30 -15.03
C ASP A 176 3.37 -0.18 -13.86
N VAL A 177 3.78 0.36 -12.70
CA VAL A 177 2.93 0.43 -11.52
C VAL A 177 2.05 1.70 -11.55
N PRO A 178 0.71 1.58 -11.70
CA PRO A 178 -0.16 2.75 -11.85
C PRO A 178 -0.10 3.72 -10.66
N ALA A 179 0.06 3.23 -9.43
CA ALA A 179 0.19 4.06 -8.24
C ALA A 179 1.44 4.95 -8.26
N VAL A 180 2.55 4.41 -8.78
CA VAL A 180 3.82 5.15 -8.94
C VAL A 180 3.66 6.24 -9.99
N GLN A 181 3.01 5.94 -11.12
CA GLN A 181 2.72 6.93 -12.16
C GLN A 181 1.79 8.04 -11.65
N HIS A 182 0.79 7.68 -10.85
CA HIS A 182 -0.09 8.67 -10.23
C HIS A 182 0.71 9.62 -9.31
N THR A 183 1.55 9.10 -8.42
CA THR A 183 2.38 9.93 -7.53
C THR A 183 3.37 10.79 -8.32
N ARG A 184 3.93 10.26 -9.43
CA ARG A 184 4.76 11.03 -10.36
C ARG A 184 4.02 12.24 -10.92
N ALA A 185 2.80 12.01 -11.45
CA ALA A 185 1.99 13.09 -11.99
C ALA A 185 1.65 14.15 -10.92
N THR A 186 1.34 13.72 -9.70
CA THR A 186 1.11 14.64 -8.58
C THR A 186 2.34 15.49 -8.26
N ALA A 187 3.54 14.89 -8.25
CA ALA A 187 4.79 15.61 -8.05
C ALA A 187 5.09 16.59 -9.22
N LEU A 188 4.82 16.19 -10.47
CA LEU A 188 4.94 17.05 -11.64
C LEU A 188 4.02 18.26 -11.56
N ILE A 189 2.77 18.10 -11.10
CA ILE A 189 1.85 19.21 -10.85
C ILE A 189 2.42 20.14 -9.78
N ALA A 190 2.98 19.59 -8.71
CA ALA A 190 3.53 20.37 -7.61
C ALA A 190 4.75 21.20 -8.01
N VAL A 191 5.55 20.77 -9.00
CA VAL A 191 6.66 21.55 -9.58
C VAL A 191 6.26 22.39 -10.78
N GLY A 192 4.96 22.46 -11.14
CA GLY A 192 4.45 23.29 -12.25
C GLY A 192 4.62 22.69 -13.65
N ARG A 193 5.00 21.41 -13.78
CA ARG A 193 5.16 20.69 -15.05
C ARG A 193 3.83 20.07 -15.49
N PHE A 194 2.84 20.91 -15.79
CA PHE A 194 1.45 20.48 -16.00
C PHE A 194 1.27 19.61 -17.25
N ASP A 195 1.97 19.92 -18.37
CA ASP A 195 1.87 19.13 -19.60
C ASP A 195 2.42 17.73 -19.42
N ASP A 196 3.54 17.60 -18.73
CA ASP A 196 4.13 16.30 -18.40
C ASP A 196 3.19 15.48 -17.51
N ALA A 197 2.59 16.12 -16.51
CA ALA A 197 1.63 15.47 -15.61
C ALA A 197 0.40 14.95 -16.36
N ILE A 198 -0.17 15.76 -17.26
CA ILE A 198 -1.30 15.37 -18.10
C ILE A 198 -0.92 14.16 -18.95
N GLY A 199 0.24 14.19 -19.64
CA GLY A 199 0.72 13.08 -20.45
C GLY A 199 0.87 11.79 -19.66
N VAL A 200 1.43 11.84 -18.43
CA VAL A 200 1.53 10.69 -17.54
C VAL A 200 0.16 10.15 -17.15
N LEU A 201 -0.76 11.02 -16.74
CA LEU A 201 -2.11 10.63 -16.30
C LEU A 201 -2.94 10.04 -17.46
N GLU A 202 -2.80 10.56 -18.67
CA GLU A 202 -3.48 10.02 -19.84
C GLU A 202 -2.91 8.64 -20.23
N ALA A 203 -1.59 8.48 -20.21
CA ALA A 203 -0.92 7.22 -20.50
C ALA A 203 -1.30 6.09 -19.52
N MET A 204 -1.65 6.42 -18.26
CA MET A 204 -2.09 5.41 -17.27
C MET A 204 -3.31 4.61 -17.75
N ARG A 205 -4.22 5.22 -18.52
CA ARG A 205 -5.41 4.55 -19.06
C ARG A 205 -5.10 3.69 -20.29
N ALA A 206 -4.08 4.03 -21.04
CA ALA A 206 -3.64 3.24 -22.19
C ALA A 206 -3.09 1.86 -21.78
N GLY A 207 -2.62 1.72 -20.54
CA GLY A 207 -2.13 0.46 -19.95
C GLY A 207 -3.23 -0.53 -19.52
N GLY A 208 -4.51 -0.15 -19.62
CA GLY A 208 -5.64 -1.00 -19.24
C GLY A 208 -6.66 -0.30 -18.33
N GLU A 209 -7.64 -1.09 -17.86
CA GLU A 209 -8.67 -0.59 -16.93
C GLU A 209 -8.08 -0.38 -15.54
N LEU A 210 -8.27 0.81 -14.99
CA LEU A 210 -7.85 1.16 -13.63
C LEU A 210 -8.95 0.80 -12.62
N ALA A 211 -8.54 0.44 -11.39
CA ALA A 211 -9.49 0.31 -10.29
C ALA A 211 -10.29 1.63 -10.12
N PRO A 212 -11.62 1.57 -9.86
CA PRO A 212 -12.47 2.77 -9.82
C PRO A 212 -11.94 3.88 -8.92
N ALA A 213 -11.44 3.52 -7.76
CA ALA A 213 -10.88 4.50 -6.83
C ALA A 213 -9.64 5.21 -7.40
N LEU A 214 -8.76 4.51 -8.11
CA LEU A 214 -7.58 5.11 -8.76
C LEU A 214 -7.99 5.95 -9.96
N GLU A 215 -8.97 5.50 -10.76
CA GLU A 215 -9.51 6.29 -11.88
C GLU A 215 -10.13 7.61 -11.40
N ALA A 216 -10.89 7.58 -10.30
CA ALA A 216 -11.44 8.79 -9.71
C ALA A 216 -10.36 9.78 -9.23
N VAL A 217 -9.26 9.26 -8.67
CA VAL A 217 -8.13 10.11 -8.26
C VAL A 217 -7.40 10.66 -9.47
N ARG A 218 -7.12 9.83 -10.49
CA ARG A 218 -6.52 10.24 -11.76
C ARG A 218 -7.31 11.39 -12.42
N CYS A 219 -8.63 11.26 -12.48
CA CYS A 219 -9.47 12.33 -13.03
C CYS A 219 -9.40 13.62 -12.20
N ARG A 220 -9.30 13.54 -10.88
CA ARG A 220 -9.10 14.74 -10.04
C ARG A 220 -7.78 15.44 -10.30
N GLU A 221 -6.68 14.68 -10.47
CA GLU A 221 -5.37 15.27 -10.77
C GLU A 221 -5.33 15.87 -12.19
N LEU A 222 -6.00 15.25 -13.18
CA LEU A 222 -6.17 15.85 -14.50
C LEU A 222 -6.93 17.18 -14.42
N ALA A 223 -8.04 17.20 -13.67
CA ALA A 223 -8.79 18.45 -13.47
C ALA A 223 -7.91 19.54 -12.86
N ARG A 224 -7.10 19.19 -11.85
CA ARG A 224 -6.17 20.12 -11.21
C ARG A 224 -5.12 20.65 -12.19
N ALA A 225 -4.52 19.78 -13.00
CA ALA A 225 -3.52 20.17 -14.00
C ALA A 225 -4.12 21.12 -15.06
N TRP A 226 -5.34 20.82 -15.54
CA TRP A 226 -6.05 21.68 -16.51
C TRP A 226 -6.46 23.02 -15.93
N ASP A 227 -6.86 23.10 -14.64
CA ASP A 227 -7.10 24.36 -13.96
C ASP A 227 -5.85 25.25 -13.95
N HIS A 228 -4.69 24.69 -13.60
CA HIS A 228 -3.44 25.43 -13.60
C HIS A 228 -3.01 25.92 -14.99
N LYS A 229 -3.44 25.21 -16.04
CA LYS A 229 -3.25 25.66 -17.43
C LYS A 229 -4.28 26.69 -17.90
N GLY A 230 -5.21 27.10 -17.05
CA GLY A 230 -6.26 28.05 -17.43
C GLY A 230 -7.29 27.48 -18.39
N GLN A 231 -7.53 26.18 -18.36
CA GLN A 231 -8.49 25.44 -19.20
C GLN A 231 -9.66 24.90 -18.36
N PRO A 232 -10.59 25.78 -17.89
CA PRO A 232 -11.61 25.42 -16.93
C PRO A 232 -12.61 24.39 -17.47
N ASP A 233 -12.89 24.36 -18.78
CA ASP A 233 -13.83 23.43 -19.40
C ASP A 233 -13.32 21.99 -19.33
N TYR A 234 -12.03 21.77 -19.66
CA TYR A 234 -11.40 20.46 -19.49
C TYR A 234 -11.37 20.04 -18.02
N ALA A 235 -11.08 20.98 -17.13
CA ALA A 235 -11.06 20.71 -15.70
C ALA A 235 -12.46 20.31 -15.17
N ALA A 236 -13.51 20.94 -15.65
CA ALA A 236 -14.89 20.61 -15.29
C ALA A 236 -15.28 19.20 -15.76
N ASP A 237 -14.97 18.84 -17.01
CA ASP A 237 -15.24 17.50 -17.56
C ASP A 237 -14.55 16.40 -16.71
N TYR A 238 -13.28 16.57 -16.37
CA TYR A 238 -12.60 15.60 -15.53
C TYR A 238 -13.13 15.54 -14.09
N ARG A 239 -13.61 16.65 -13.51
CA ARG A 239 -14.29 16.61 -12.21
C ARG A 239 -15.58 15.80 -12.26
N ASP A 240 -16.36 15.94 -13.33
CA ASP A 240 -17.61 15.20 -13.51
C ASP A 240 -17.35 13.71 -13.71
N ARG A 241 -16.33 13.35 -14.50
CA ARG A 241 -15.86 11.95 -14.63
C ARG A 241 -15.45 11.36 -13.28
N ALA A 242 -14.70 12.12 -12.48
CA ALA A 242 -14.29 11.68 -11.14
C ALA A 242 -15.49 11.39 -10.22
N ARG A 243 -16.56 12.20 -10.31
CA ARG A 243 -17.82 12.00 -9.55
C ARG A 243 -18.58 10.76 -10.00
N LEU A 244 -18.61 10.50 -11.30
CA LEU A 244 -19.31 9.33 -11.87
C LEU A 244 -18.64 8.01 -11.45
N VAL A 245 -17.32 7.96 -11.45
CA VAL A 245 -16.56 6.77 -11.08
C VAL A 245 -16.57 6.50 -9.57
N ALA A 246 -16.78 7.54 -8.74
CA ALA A 246 -16.80 7.43 -7.29
C ALA A 246 -18.18 6.95 -6.72
N ARG A 247 -19.21 6.76 -7.55
CA ARG A 247 -20.53 6.25 -7.18
C ARG A 247 -20.56 4.74 -7.15
#